data_ca88b3e1fd1ab46f59d51b594ef03e95
#
_entry.id   ca88b3e1fd1ab46f59d51b594ef03e95
#
_cell.length_a   1.000
_cell.length_b   1.000
_cell.length_c   1.000
_cell.angle_alpha   90.00
_cell.angle_beta   90.00
_cell.angle_gamma   90.00
#
_symmetry.space_group_name_H-M   'P 1'
#
loop_
_entity.id
_entity.type
_entity.pdbx_description
1 polymer ?
#
loop_
_entity_poly.entity_id
_entity_poly.type
_entity_poly.pdbx_seq_one_letter_code
_entity_poly.pdbx_strand_id
1 'polypeptide(L)'
;MAVTHFLPQIDEDKVLRISVEHAKASSEHTAPSTHVQMASALGATAAVTTLYNTNGWDTVYVIPLPDVNTAIAAKKTSPTSWTGKVPAGDFNPEIDATGTFDTWSLATGGSGSIVRMHIPFTANLSYSGTTKAITGGIAYVEVKLVYIPQAPSDGTTPNNLKVRNSGGSADDPVVTVSSVTYTSPTPMTDSTVNVLEQLLAGWFNANLDTFQHVFATVNLGLDEASGDFAWLNPTQTNYAYIDDANIADALLGVLCMTENRSSEGAVQEIAAGAIPSGSRASFNMSLERFMSKMVLPSLPGEFTHAPSGTFVLGNNDTQIAATSSFDLDAVKVGAVNYTPTVTSYTMTVNGSTLESYSYIHTPISPGIDAYCEVTYYSTMALATKADGSQSLTWVQLKSPDEKTWYTVASWVTITEAVADIVLAVIGAVVSNVVSAVERVVVRVLIALLVGGVISAVAAVLEQVPNWIAGSVPDAIPSIDALVNGATKPQAWADSKDFKIGQVVLNGGLQLGGDPFSG
;
A
#
# COMPACT_ATOMS: atom_id res chain seq x y z
N MET A 1 -11.77 -21.95 8.13
CA MET A 1 -13.03 -22.72 8.13
C MET A 1 -13.85 -22.23 6.97
N ALA A 2 -14.20 -23.10 6.03
CA ALA A 2 -15.09 -22.70 4.94
C ALA A 2 -16.46 -22.35 5.52
N VAL A 3 -16.89 -21.10 5.34
CA VAL A 3 -18.25 -20.67 5.72
C VAL A 3 -19.19 -21.29 4.69
N THR A 4 -19.85 -22.37 5.09
CA THR A 4 -20.89 -23.00 4.26
C THR A 4 -22.13 -22.11 4.34
N HIS A 5 -22.51 -21.50 3.23
CA HIS A 5 -23.75 -20.73 3.13
C HIS A 5 -24.93 -21.67 3.37
N PHE A 6 -25.62 -21.51 4.49
CA PHE A 6 -26.92 -22.11 4.71
C PHE A 6 -27.96 -21.27 3.96
N LEU A 7 -28.25 -21.64 2.73
CA LEU A 7 -29.49 -21.22 2.08
C LEU A 7 -30.64 -22.00 2.76
N PRO A 8 -31.71 -21.34 3.23
CA PRO A 8 -32.88 -22.05 3.72
C PRO A 8 -33.40 -22.94 2.59
N GLN A 9 -33.52 -24.27 2.82
CA GLN A 9 -34.18 -25.16 1.90
C GLN A 9 -35.66 -24.76 1.85
N ILE A 10 -36.05 -24.11 0.78
CA ILE A 10 -37.46 -23.86 0.45
C ILE A 10 -37.99 -25.20 -0.08
N ASP A 11 -39.09 -25.67 0.50
CA ASP A 11 -39.82 -26.84 0.00
C ASP A 11 -40.39 -26.47 -1.39
N GLU A 12 -39.67 -26.79 -2.46
CA GLU A 12 -39.94 -26.34 -3.82
C GLU A 12 -41.30 -26.82 -4.35
N ASP A 13 -41.89 -27.83 -3.71
CA ASP A 13 -43.20 -28.40 -4.14
C ASP A 13 -44.42 -27.56 -3.72
N LYS A 14 -44.23 -26.52 -2.87
CA LYS A 14 -45.33 -25.71 -2.30
C LYS A 14 -45.28 -24.23 -2.58
N VAL A 15 -44.28 -23.75 -3.30
CA VAL A 15 -44.05 -22.31 -3.50
C VAL A 15 -43.73 -22.01 -4.96
N LEU A 16 -44.46 -21.10 -5.57
CA LEU A 16 -44.19 -20.59 -6.90
C LEU A 16 -43.11 -19.50 -6.84
N ARG A 17 -41.98 -19.75 -7.52
CA ARG A 17 -40.91 -18.75 -7.70
C ARG A 17 -41.13 -17.99 -9.01
N ILE A 18 -41.20 -16.68 -8.95
CA ILE A 18 -41.38 -15.81 -10.11
C ILE A 18 -40.13 -14.89 -10.20
N SER A 19 -39.31 -15.12 -11.24
CA SER A 19 -38.16 -14.23 -11.53
C SER A 19 -38.67 -12.93 -12.16
N VAL A 20 -38.06 -11.82 -11.74
CA VAL A 20 -38.37 -10.50 -12.23
C VAL A 20 -37.23 -10.01 -13.11
N GLU A 21 -37.47 -9.88 -14.41
CA GLU A 21 -36.54 -9.17 -15.30
C GLU A 21 -36.85 -7.67 -15.22
N HIS A 22 -35.91 -6.88 -14.71
CA HIS A 22 -36.06 -5.43 -14.72
C HIS A 22 -35.95 -4.92 -16.16
N ALA A 23 -37.05 -4.48 -16.74
CA ALA A 23 -36.99 -3.51 -17.83
C ALA A 23 -36.29 -2.26 -17.26
N LYS A 24 -35.18 -1.85 -17.88
CA LYS A 24 -34.43 -0.63 -17.50
C LYS A 24 -35.36 0.54 -17.35
N ALA A 25 -35.89 0.76 -16.16
CA ALA A 25 -36.53 2.02 -15.81
C ALA A 25 -35.40 3.01 -15.57
N SER A 26 -35.25 3.98 -16.47
CA SER A 26 -34.44 5.15 -16.25
C SER A 26 -35.04 5.93 -15.08
N SER A 27 -34.65 5.59 -13.85
CA SER A 27 -34.92 6.44 -12.71
C SER A 27 -33.83 7.49 -12.68
N GLU A 28 -34.14 8.69 -13.17
CA GLU A 28 -33.43 9.90 -12.78
C GLU A 28 -33.67 10.11 -11.28
N HIS A 29 -32.84 9.47 -10.46
CA HIS A 29 -32.67 9.82 -9.06
C HIS A 29 -31.67 10.97 -9.03
N THR A 30 -32.17 12.19 -8.89
CA THR A 30 -31.41 13.36 -8.44
C THR A 30 -31.09 13.20 -6.95
N ALA A 31 -30.15 12.30 -6.61
CA ALA A 31 -29.31 12.47 -5.44
C ALA A 31 -28.33 13.61 -5.75
N PRO A 32 -27.89 14.44 -4.78
CA PRO A 32 -26.87 15.44 -5.03
C PRO A 32 -25.60 14.70 -5.49
N SER A 33 -25.43 14.69 -6.81
CA SER A 33 -24.39 13.94 -7.48
C SER A 33 -23.07 14.67 -7.34
N THR A 34 -22.23 14.24 -6.42
CA THR A 34 -20.78 14.37 -6.54
C THR A 34 -20.23 13.33 -7.55
N HIS A 35 -21.07 12.86 -8.46
CA HIS A 35 -20.63 12.05 -9.58
C HIS A 35 -19.96 12.95 -10.61
N VAL A 36 -18.63 13.10 -10.49
CA VAL A 36 -17.84 13.55 -11.62
C VAL A 36 -17.88 12.42 -12.64
N GLN A 37 -18.67 12.59 -13.71
CA GLN A 37 -18.56 11.72 -14.88
C GLN A 37 -17.18 11.90 -15.50
N MET A 38 -16.21 11.10 -15.08
CA MET A 38 -14.95 10.93 -15.78
C MET A 38 -15.04 9.74 -16.75
N ALA A 39 -15.93 9.84 -17.74
CA ALA A 39 -16.07 8.84 -18.79
C ALA A 39 -14.98 8.89 -19.88
N SER A 40 -13.96 9.75 -19.75
CA SER A 40 -12.98 9.94 -20.83
C SER A 40 -11.50 9.92 -20.42
N ALA A 41 -11.15 9.53 -19.20
CA ALA A 41 -9.76 9.39 -18.76
C ALA A 41 -9.38 7.95 -18.32
N LEU A 42 -10.25 6.98 -18.46
CA LEU A 42 -9.88 5.56 -18.42
C LEU A 42 -9.28 5.21 -19.80
N GLY A 43 -8.09 5.73 -20.08
CA GLY A 43 -7.18 5.06 -20.99
C GLY A 43 -7.08 3.62 -20.49
N ALA A 44 -7.27 2.67 -21.41
CA ALA A 44 -7.26 1.24 -21.14
C ALA A 44 -6.29 0.90 -20.01
N THR A 45 -6.81 0.60 -18.83
CA THR A 45 -6.03 -0.01 -17.76
C THR A 45 -5.52 -1.31 -18.36
N ALA A 46 -4.22 -1.36 -18.66
CA ALA A 46 -3.55 -2.61 -19.00
C ALA A 46 -3.97 -3.60 -17.91
N ALA A 47 -4.50 -4.73 -18.32
CA ALA A 47 -4.92 -5.77 -17.40
C ALA A 47 -3.74 -6.04 -16.45
N VAL A 48 -3.91 -5.70 -15.18
CA VAL A 48 -2.91 -6.01 -14.15
C VAL A 48 -2.90 -7.53 -14.05
N THR A 49 -1.89 -8.15 -14.64
CA THR A 49 -1.79 -9.61 -14.74
C THR A 49 -1.30 -10.25 -13.45
N THR A 50 -0.79 -9.46 -12.51
CA THR A 50 -0.27 -9.94 -11.22
C THR A 50 -0.75 -9.00 -10.11
N LEU A 51 -1.44 -9.55 -9.11
CA LEU A 51 -1.82 -8.80 -7.91
C LEU A 51 -0.57 -8.47 -7.11
N TYR A 52 -0.47 -7.22 -6.68
CA TYR A 52 0.55 -6.79 -5.75
C TYR A 52 0.29 -7.37 -4.36
N ASN A 53 1.34 -7.76 -3.67
CA ASN A 53 1.28 -8.07 -2.25
C ASN A 53 2.47 -7.47 -1.51
N THR A 54 2.35 -7.28 -0.22
CA THR A 54 3.39 -6.71 0.63
C THR A 54 4.35 -7.75 1.18
N ASN A 55 4.31 -9.00 0.71
CA ASN A 55 5.13 -10.12 1.17
C ASN A 55 5.06 -10.36 2.69
N GLY A 56 3.87 -10.16 3.26
CA GLY A 56 3.60 -10.33 4.70
C GLY A 56 3.85 -9.08 5.56
N TRP A 57 4.31 -7.97 4.99
CA TRP A 57 4.46 -6.70 5.67
C TRP A 57 3.15 -5.92 5.72
N ASP A 58 2.95 -5.13 6.77
CA ASP A 58 1.74 -4.30 6.91
C ASP A 58 1.77 -3.11 5.95
N THR A 59 2.92 -2.44 5.87
CA THR A 59 3.15 -1.34 4.93
C THR A 59 4.53 -1.42 4.29
N VAL A 60 4.60 -0.97 3.03
CA VAL A 60 5.84 -0.96 2.23
C VAL A 60 5.96 0.37 1.52
N TYR A 61 7.03 1.10 1.79
CA TYR A 61 7.35 2.36 1.12
C TYR A 61 8.51 2.16 0.15
N VAL A 62 8.35 2.52 -1.12
CA VAL A 62 9.27 2.14 -2.21
C VAL A 62 9.69 3.33 -3.05
N ILE A 63 10.98 3.38 -3.41
CA ILE A 63 11.58 4.40 -4.25
C ILE A 63 12.56 3.76 -5.27
N PRO A 64 12.68 4.27 -6.51
CA PRO A 64 13.66 3.81 -7.49
C PRO A 64 15.09 4.20 -7.09
N LEU A 65 16.07 3.37 -7.45
CA LEU A 65 17.49 3.64 -7.17
C LEU A 65 18.02 4.95 -7.76
N PRO A 66 17.63 5.41 -8.95
CA PRO A 66 18.08 6.71 -9.47
C PRO A 66 17.73 7.88 -8.54
N ASP A 67 16.58 7.82 -7.86
CA ASP A 67 16.17 8.86 -6.90
C ASP A 67 17.02 8.80 -5.62
N VAL A 68 17.31 7.60 -5.13
CA VAL A 68 18.27 7.41 -4.03
C VAL A 68 19.64 7.95 -4.41
N ASN A 69 20.11 7.66 -5.61
CA ASN A 69 21.41 8.14 -6.11
C ASN A 69 21.45 9.66 -6.24
N THR A 70 20.35 10.28 -6.64
CA THR A 70 20.23 11.74 -6.65
C THR A 70 20.38 12.32 -5.24
N ALA A 71 19.78 11.71 -4.24
CA ALA A 71 19.91 12.12 -2.84
C ALA A 71 21.35 11.92 -2.32
N ILE A 72 22.02 10.81 -2.64
CA ILE A 72 23.42 10.56 -2.28
C ILE A 72 24.32 11.67 -2.83
N ALA A 73 24.17 12.00 -4.11
CA ALA A 73 24.94 13.04 -4.77
C ALA A 73 24.70 14.44 -4.16
N ALA A 74 23.44 14.77 -3.86
CA ALA A 74 23.06 16.04 -3.24
C ALA A 74 23.63 16.21 -1.84
N LYS A 75 23.63 15.14 -1.01
CA LYS A 75 24.15 15.15 0.37
C LYS A 75 25.66 15.16 0.46
N LYS A 76 26.37 14.77 -0.60
CA LYS A 76 27.85 14.69 -0.64
C LYS A 76 28.42 13.91 0.55
N THR A 77 27.83 12.77 0.85
CA THR A 77 28.21 11.91 1.98
C THR A 77 29.32 10.92 1.65
N SER A 78 29.78 10.86 0.39
CA SER A 78 30.85 9.99 -0.06
C SER A 78 32.21 10.49 0.47
N PRO A 79 33.08 9.61 1.02
CA PRO A 79 34.46 9.95 1.33
C PRO A 79 35.20 10.39 0.07
N THR A 80 36.19 11.25 0.24
CA THR A 80 36.95 11.82 -0.91
C THR A 80 38.29 11.16 -1.14
N SER A 81 38.86 10.45 -0.15
CA SER A 81 40.19 9.86 -0.22
C SER A 81 40.28 8.55 0.56
N TRP A 82 41.24 7.73 0.19
CA TRP A 82 41.54 6.49 0.88
C TRP A 82 43.02 6.15 0.86
N THR A 83 43.45 5.34 1.81
CA THR A 83 44.81 4.81 1.90
C THR A 83 44.74 3.33 2.29
N GLY A 84 45.68 2.55 1.84
CA GLY A 84 45.72 1.13 2.16
C GLY A 84 47.15 0.59 2.11
N LYS A 85 47.32 -0.59 2.69
CA LYS A 85 48.60 -1.25 2.73
C LYS A 85 48.41 -2.76 2.63
N VAL A 86 49.14 -3.39 1.74
CA VAL A 86 49.35 -4.84 1.72
C VAL A 86 50.73 -5.12 2.31
N PRO A 87 50.84 -5.85 3.44
CA PRO A 87 52.11 -6.17 4.02
C PRO A 87 52.97 -7.03 3.08
N ALA A 88 54.31 -6.93 3.23
CA ALA A 88 55.20 -7.83 2.54
C ALA A 88 54.92 -9.29 2.94
N GLY A 89 54.86 -10.16 1.96
CA GLY A 89 54.71 -11.60 2.13
C GLY A 89 55.87 -12.36 1.47
N ASP A 90 55.83 -13.69 1.55
CA ASP A 90 56.88 -14.55 1.01
C ASP A 90 57.09 -14.37 -0.52
N PHE A 91 56.05 -13.93 -1.23
CA PHE A 91 56.05 -13.85 -2.69
C PHE A 91 55.68 -12.46 -3.23
N ASN A 92 55.44 -11.48 -2.35
CA ASN A 92 55.08 -10.11 -2.76
C ASN A 92 55.81 -9.07 -1.89
N PRO A 93 56.26 -7.94 -2.49
CA PRO A 93 56.73 -6.81 -1.73
C PRO A 93 55.58 -6.13 -0.99
N GLU A 94 55.93 -5.31 0.01
CA GLU A 94 54.98 -4.38 0.61
C GLU A 94 54.43 -3.46 -0.48
N ILE A 95 53.11 -3.21 -0.46
CA ILE A 95 52.41 -2.29 -1.39
C ILE A 95 51.69 -1.25 -0.57
N ASP A 96 52.08 0.00 -0.71
CA ASP A 96 51.34 1.15 -0.19
C ASP A 96 50.42 1.72 -1.27
N ALA A 97 49.20 2.09 -0.88
CA ALA A 97 48.21 2.67 -1.77
C ALA A 97 47.68 4.00 -1.22
N THR A 98 47.54 4.96 -2.08
CA THR A 98 46.78 6.20 -1.83
C THR A 98 45.83 6.42 -2.99
N GLY A 99 44.67 6.98 -2.74
CA GLY A 99 43.70 7.22 -3.80
C GLY A 99 42.60 8.20 -3.42
N THR A 100 41.76 8.49 -4.41
CA THR A 100 40.56 9.31 -4.21
C THR A 100 39.32 8.52 -4.58
N PHE A 101 38.21 8.85 -3.96
CA PHE A 101 36.88 8.43 -4.38
C PHE A 101 36.16 9.59 -5.07
N ASP A 102 35.28 9.25 -6.00
CA ASP A 102 34.24 10.14 -6.50
C ASP A 102 32.91 9.81 -5.81
N THR A 103 31.81 10.41 -6.25
CA THR A 103 30.48 10.18 -5.67
C THR A 103 30.06 8.72 -5.77
N TRP A 104 29.73 8.13 -4.64
CA TRP A 104 29.20 6.78 -4.55
C TRP A 104 27.74 6.74 -5.00
N SER A 105 27.30 5.60 -5.49
CA SER A 105 25.90 5.38 -5.88
C SER A 105 25.49 3.93 -5.65
N LEU A 106 24.19 3.68 -5.56
CA LEU A 106 23.64 2.33 -5.65
C LEU A 106 23.73 1.82 -7.08
N ALA A 107 23.90 0.52 -7.23
CA ALA A 107 24.03 -0.15 -8.52
C ALA A 107 23.16 -1.39 -8.58
N THR A 108 22.85 -1.88 -9.77
CA THR A 108 22.19 -3.17 -9.98
C THR A 108 23.06 -4.33 -9.52
N GLY A 109 22.47 -5.48 -9.22
CA GLY A 109 23.14 -6.69 -8.74
C GLY A 109 23.05 -6.94 -7.24
N GLY A 110 22.23 -6.17 -6.50
CA GLY A 110 21.84 -6.48 -5.12
C GLY A 110 20.67 -7.47 -5.07
N SER A 111 20.26 -7.88 -3.88
CA SER A 111 19.12 -8.79 -3.70
C SER A 111 18.64 -8.82 -2.25
N GLY A 112 17.35 -8.65 -2.03
CA GLY A 112 16.75 -8.73 -0.70
C GLY A 112 17.42 -7.80 0.31
N SER A 113 18.25 -8.32 1.19
CA SER A 113 18.99 -7.55 2.21
C SER A 113 20.37 -7.08 1.75
N ILE A 114 20.82 -7.42 0.56
CA ILE A 114 22.13 -7.04 0.05
C ILE A 114 21.99 -5.88 -0.92
N VAL A 115 22.56 -4.75 -0.58
CA VAL A 115 22.61 -3.55 -1.40
C VAL A 115 23.96 -3.49 -2.10
N ARG A 116 23.97 -3.29 -3.41
CA ARG A 116 25.18 -3.13 -4.20
C ARG A 116 25.46 -1.67 -4.48
N MET A 117 26.72 -1.27 -4.26
CA MET A 117 27.17 0.11 -4.49
C MET A 117 28.21 0.15 -5.59
N HIS A 118 28.16 1.19 -6.39
CA HIS A 118 29.13 1.58 -7.43
C HIS A 118 30.01 2.68 -6.85
N ILE A 119 31.31 2.41 -6.76
CA ILE A 119 32.29 3.28 -6.12
C ILE A 119 33.40 3.60 -7.12
N PRO A 120 33.36 4.78 -7.79
CA PRO A 120 34.44 5.23 -8.63
C PRO A 120 35.65 5.65 -7.78
N PHE A 121 36.85 5.30 -8.25
CA PHE A 121 38.08 5.61 -7.52
C PHE A 121 39.30 5.83 -8.41
N THR A 122 40.35 6.44 -7.85
CA THR A 122 41.72 6.41 -8.36
C THR A 122 42.65 5.75 -7.35
N ALA A 123 43.82 5.27 -7.77
CA ALA A 123 44.84 4.77 -6.87
C ALA A 123 46.25 5.05 -7.40
N ASN A 124 47.19 5.24 -6.45
CA ASN A 124 48.62 5.16 -6.69
C ASN A 124 49.17 4.00 -5.86
N LEU A 125 49.61 2.96 -6.53
CA LEU A 125 50.21 1.76 -5.90
C LEU A 125 51.73 1.90 -5.89
N SER A 126 52.33 2.00 -4.72
CA SER A 126 53.77 2.14 -4.55
C SER A 126 54.39 0.83 -4.01
N TYR A 127 55.33 0.25 -4.75
CA TYR A 127 56.03 -0.96 -4.40
C TYR A 127 57.45 -0.97 -4.96
N SER A 128 58.41 -1.42 -4.19
CA SER A 128 59.82 -1.54 -4.60
C SER A 128 60.40 -0.27 -5.27
N GLY A 129 60.01 0.91 -4.79
CA GLY A 129 60.44 2.21 -5.36
C GLY A 129 59.74 2.63 -6.66
N THR A 130 58.77 1.88 -7.12
CA THR A 130 57.96 2.19 -8.32
C THR A 130 56.55 2.55 -7.92
N THR A 131 55.96 3.54 -8.59
CA THR A 131 54.53 3.91 -8.43
C THR A 131 53.76 3.60 -9.69
N LYS A 132 52.65 2.88 -9.56
CA LYS A 132 51.69 2.58 -10.63
C LYS A 132 50.41 3.36 -10.37
N ALA A 133 50.11 4.31 -11.25
CA ALA A 133 48.87 5.09 -11.16
C ALA A 133 47.73 4.32 -11.81
N ILE A 134 46.61 4.24 -11.13
CA ILE A 134 45.35 3.62 -11.60
C ILE A 134 44.31 4.74 -11.75
N THR A 135 43.69 4.82 -12.94
CA THR A 135 42.61 5.79 -13.21
C THR A 135 41.40 5.11 -13.82
N GLY A 136 40.23 5.75 -13.67
CA GLY A 136 38.96 5.16 -14.08
C GLY A 136 38.66 3.84 -13.38
N GLY A 137 39.06 3.75 -12.10
CA GLY A 137 38.73 2.62 -11.24
C GLY A 137 37.26 2.63 -10.86
N ILE A 138 36.64 1.46 -10.86
CA ILE A 138 35.29 1.22 -10.37
C ILE A 138 35.35 -0.01 -9.48
N ALA A 139 34.92 0.13 -8.23
CA ALA A 139 34.66 -0.98 -7.32
C ALA A 139 33.16 -1.15 -7.16
N TYR A 140 32.68 -2.39 -7.29
CA TYR A 140 31.36 -2.77 -6.86
C TYR A 140 31.48 -3.43 -5.49
N VAL A 141 30.70 -2.93 -4.54
CA VAL A 141 30.70 -3.45 -3.18
C VAL A 141 29.31 -3.83 -2.73
N GLU A 142 29.23 -4.89 -1.96
CA GLU A 142 28.00 -5.38 -1.36
C GLU A 142 27.99 -5.02 0.12
N VAL A 143 26.90 -4.42 0.57
CA VAL A 143 26.69 -3.98 1.96
C VAL A 143 25.31 -4.41 2.46
N LYS A 144 25.20 -4.58 3.78
CA LYS A 144 23.92 -4.71 4.47
C LYS A 144 23.61 -3.39 5.15
N LEU A 145 22.34 -2.97 5.09
CA LEU A 145 21.87 -1.81 5.83
C LEU A 145 21.34 -2.22 7.21
N VAL A 146 21.22 -1.24 8.08
CA VAL A 146 20.67 -1.39 9.42
C VAL A 146 20.00 -0.10 9.86
N TYR A 147 18.94 -0.20 10.66
CA TYR A 147 18.33 0.95 11.31
C TYR A 147 19.11 1.32 12.56
N ILE A 148 19.66 2.51 12.60
CA ILE A 148 20.44 3.05 13.72
C ILE A 148 19.58 4.07 14.45
N PRO A 149 19.18 3.79 15.71
CA PRO A 149 18.43 4.75 16.52
C PRO A 149 19.17 6.06 16.69
N GLN A 150 18.48 7.18 16.58
CA GLN A 150 18.97 8.51 16.86
C GLN A 150 18.52 8.98 18.24
N ALA A 151 19.12 10.01 18.76
CA ALA A 151 18.66 10.64 19.99
C ALA A 151 17.18 11.07 19.83
N PRO A 152 16.32 10.81 20.83
CA PRO A 152 14.93 11.25 20.78
C PRO A 152 14.85 12.77 20.56
N SER A 153 13.96 13.18 19.66
CA SER A 153 13.65 14.59 19.42
C SER A 153 12.14 14.76 19.28
N ASP A 154 11.58 15.74 19.95
CA ASP A 154 10.16 16.12 19.86
C ASP A 154 9.18 14.93 20.04
N GLY A 155 9.46 14.05 21.03
CA GLY A 155 8.62 12.88 21.32
C GLY A 155 8.77 11.72 20.33
N THR A 156 9.68 11.81 19.34
CA THR A 156 9.94 10.77 18.36
C THR A 156 11.29 10.08 18.59
N THR A 157 11.41 8.82 18.18
CA THR A 157 12.68 8.08 18.14
C THR A 157 13.02 7.77 16.68
N PRO A 158 13.72 8.67 15.99
CA PRO A 158 14.12 8.44 14.61
C PRO A 158 15.09 7.27 14.49
N ASN A 159 14.88 6.43 13.52
CA ASN A 159 15.79 5.33 13.17
C ASN A 159 16.28 5.57 11.73
N ASN A 160 17.57 5.81 11.59
CA ASN A 160 18.19 6.05 10.30
C ASN A 160 18.65 4.75 9.66
N LEU A 161 18.18 4.46 8.44
CA LEU A 161 18.67 3.36 7.63
C LEU A 161 20.02 3.74 7.02
N LYS A 162 21.07 3.07 7.44
CA LYS A 162 22.46 3.30 7.01
C LYS A 162 23.16 1.97 6.75
N VAL A 163 24.33 2.04 6.13
CA VAL A 163 25.21 0.85 6.05
C VAL A 163 25.56 0.37 7.47
N ARG A 164 25.52 -0.94 7.68
CA ARG A 164 25.90 -1.57 8.95
C ARG A 164 27.33 -1.17 9.30
N ASN A 165 27.55 -0.64 10.48
CA ASN A 165 28.85 -0.11 10.92
C ASN A 165 29.55 -0.95 12.00
N SER A 166 29.04 -2.13 12.31
CA SER A 166 29.58 -3.00 13.35
C SER A 166 29.21 -4.46 13.12
N GLY A 167 29.84 -5.37 13.86
CA GLY A 167 29.50 -6.80 13.88
C GLY A 167 30.05 -7.60 12.72
N GLY A 168 31.04 -7.09 11.98
CA GLY A 168 31.74 -7.85 10.96
C GLY A 168 32.88 -8.72 11.54
N SER A 169 33.23 -9.78 10.82
CA SER A 169 34.39 -10.63 11.07
C SER A 169 35.12 -10.87 9.74
N ALA A 170 36.27 -11.54 9.80
CA ALA A 170 36.99 -11.91 8.58
C ALA A 170 36.16 -12.84 7.66
N ASP A 171 35.32 -13.69 8.26
CA ASP A 171 34.46 -14.64 7.54
C ASP A 171 33.10 -14.07 7.16
N ASP A 172 32.65 -12.97 7.82
CA ASP A 172 31.40 -12.22 7.49
C ASP A 172 31.71 -10.71 7.54
N PRO A 173 32.41 -10.16 6.55
CA PRO A 173 32.74 -8.74 6.51
C PRO A 173 31.48 -7.90 6.32
N VAL A 174 31.50 -6.67 6.84
CA VAL A 174 30.39 -5.73 6.66
C VAL A 174 30.28 -5.27 5.22
N VAL A 175 31.44 -5.09 4.57
CA VAL A 175 31.58 -4.69 3.17
C VAL A 175 32.34 -5.75 2.41
N THR A 176 31.76 -6.29 1.37
CA THR A 176 32.39 -7.22 0.45
C THR A 176 32.65 -6.53 -0.89
N VAL A 177 33.89 -6.53 -1.35
CA VAL A 177 34.23 -6.07 -2.71
C VAL A 177 33.93 -7.21 -3.67
N SER A 178 32.91 -7.04 -4.52
CA SER A 178 32.47 -8.09 -5.46
C SER A 178 33.18 -8.04 -6.79
N SER A 179 33.65 -6.88 -7.21
CA SER A 179 34.50 -6.73 -8.40
C SER A 179 35.21 -5.37 -8.44
N VAL A 180 36.37 -5.35 -9.08
CA VAL A 180 37.13 -4.14 -9.38
C VAL A 180 37.52 -4.11 -10.86
N THR A 181 37.33 -2.95 -11.49
CA THR A 181 37.80 -2.68 -12.85
C THR A 181 38.54 -1.35 -12.88
N TYR A 182 39.36 -1.09 -13.90
CA TYR A 182 40.02 0.18 -14.15
C TYR A 182 40.29 0.38 -15.64
N THR A 183 40.43 1.63 -16.08
CA THR A 183 40.67 1.94 -17.50
C THR A 183 42.13 2.13 -17.84
N SER A 184 42.95 2.57 -16.89
CA SER A 184 44.40 2.77 -17.10
C SER A 184 45.20 2.34 -15.88
N PRO A 185 46.36 1.69 -16.03
CA PRO A 185 47.04 1.35 -17.31
C PRO A 185 46.41 0.12 -17.99
N THR A 186 46.56 0.06 -19.30
CA THR A 186 46.13 -1.07 -20.14
C THR A 186 47.30 -1.97 -20.50
N PRO A 187 47.08 -3.31 -20.62
CA PRO A 187 45.85 -4.02 -20.26
C PRO A 187 45.63 -4.08 -18.74
N MET A 188 44.38 -4.19 -18.33
CA MET A 188 44.03 -4.56 -16.94
C MET A 188 44.59 -5.95 -16.66
N THR A 189 45.19 -6.14 -15.47
CA THR A 189 45.78 -7.41 -15.07
C THR A 189 45.15 -7.94 -13.79
N ASP A 190 44.90 -9.25 -13.72
CA ASP A 190 44.30 -9.92 -12.55
C ASP A 190 45.08 -9.64 -11.27
N SER A 191 46.42 -9.63 -11.33
CA SER A 191 47.23 -9.33 -10.16
C SER A 191 47.00 -7.94 -9.59
N THR A 192 46.77 -6.92 -10.47
CA THR A 192 46.46 -5.57 -10.01
C THR A 192 45.03 -5.49 -9.49
N VAL A 193 44.08 -6.17 -10.12
CA VAL A 193 42.70 -6.26 -9.65
C VAL A 193 42.66 -6.86 -8.24
N ASN A 194 43.28 -8.02 -8.02
CA ASN A 194 43.32 -8.70 -6.72
C ASN A 194 43.93 -7.82 -5.62
N VAL A 195 45.01 -7.08 -5.94
CA VAL A 195 45.61 -6.12 -4.98
C VAL A 195 44.65 -4.99 -4.64
N LEU A 196 43.96 -4.42 -5.64
CA LEU A 196 42.98 -3.35 -5.42
C LEU A 196 41.78 -3.87 -4.61
N GLU A 197 41.26 -5.06 -4.90
CA GLU A 197 40.17 -5.67 -4.14
C GLU A 197 40.55 -5.84 -2.67
N GLN A 198 41.76 -6.37 -2.39
CA GLN A 198 42.25 -6.54 -1.03
C GLN A 198 42.43 -5.20 -0.29
N LEU A 199 43.03 -4.20 -0.94
CA LEU A 199 43.24 -2.86 -0.38
C LEU A 199 41.92 -2.16 -0.08
N LEU A 200 40.98 -2.16 -1.02
CA LEU A 200 39.66 -1.53 -0.88
C LEU A 200 38.82 -2.27 0.16
N ALA A 201 38.77 -3.60 0.14
CA ALA A 201 38.07 -4.37 1.17
C ALA A 201 38.61 -4.09 2.59
N GLY A 202 39.94 -4.03 2.72
CA GLY A 202 40.60 -3.66 3.98
C GLY A 202 40.21 -2.25 4.42
N TRP A 203 40.28 -1.28 3.51
CA TRP A 203 39.92 0.11 3.82
C TRP A 203 38.45 0.27 4.21
N PHE A 204 37.52 -0.29 3.41
CA PHE A 204 36.07 -0.18 3.70
C PHE A 204 35.75 -0.75 5.09
N ASN A 205 36.25 -1.96 5.42
CA ASN A 205 35.93 -2.59 6.69
C ASN A 205 36.66 -1.94 7.89
N ALA A 206 37.77 -1.24 7.68
CA ALA A 206 38.44 -0.43 8.70
C ALA A 206 37.82 0.96 8.90
N ASN A 207 37.02 1.44 7.95
CA ASN A 207 36.48 2.80 7.94
C ASN A 207 34.95 2.83 7.79
N LEU A 208 34.25 1.91 8.45
CA LEU A 208 32.78 1.79 8.36
C LEU A 208 32.05 3.08 8.75
N ASP A 209 32.60 3.88 9.64
CA ASP A 209 32.04 5.17 10.04
C ASP A 209 32.01 6.22 8.92
N THR A 210 32.74 5.98 7.83
CA THR A 210 32.69 6.86 6.64
C THR A 210 31.47 6.67 5.78
N PHE A 211 30.70 5.59 5.98
CA PHE A 211 29.42 5.36 5.31
C PHE A 211 28.32 6.19 5.97
N GLN A 212 28.35 7.51 5.73
CA GLN A 212 27.50 8.50 6.42
C GLN A 212 26.10 8.65 5.82
N HIS A 213 25.87 8.13 4.60
CA HIS A 213 24.59 8.36 3.94
C HIS A 213 23.42 7.71 4.71
N VAL A 214 22.38 8.51 4.93
CA VAL A 214 21.08 8.04 5.47
C VAL A 214 20.17 7.80 4.28
N PHE A 215 19.82 6.54 4.02
CA PHE A 215 18.94 6.16 2.91
C PHE A 215 17.48 6.52 3.21
N ALA A 216 17.03 6.21 4.41
CA ALA A 216 15.69 6.53 4.89
C ALA A 216 15.72 6.78 6.40
N THR A 217 14.73 7.51 6.90
CA THR A 217 14.46 7.67 8.32
C THR A 217 13.06 7.15 8.62
N VAL A 218 12.93 6.30 9.63
CA VAL A 218 11.63 5.82 10.13
C VAL A 218 11.49 6.24 11.58
N ASN A 219 10.42 6.96 11.89
CA ASN A 219 10.09 7.37 13.24
C ASN A 219 9.25 6.27 13.90
N LEU A 220 9.84 5.60 14.90
CA LEU A 220 9.13 4.64 15.74
C LEU A 220 8.54 5.36 16.95
N GLY A 221 7.31 5.00 17.33
CA GLY A 221 6.70 5.48 18.56
C GLY A 221 6.33 6.97 18.55
N LEU A 222 5.76 7.47 17.45
CA LEU A 222 5.13 8.79 17.44
C LEU A 222 4.02 8.82 18.50
N ASP A 223 4.27 9.46 19.65
CA ASP A 223 3.26 9.67 20.69
C ASP A 223 2.06 10.50 20.21
N GLU A 224 2.19 11.20 19.08
CA GLU A 224 1.13 11.98 18.44
C GLU A 224 0.05 11.14 17.75
N ALA A 225 0.26 9.85 17.61
CA ALA A 225 -0.75 8.92 17.10
C ALA A 225 -1.63 8.37 18.23
N SER A 226 -2.13 9.22 19.10
CA SER A 226 -3.25 8.91 19.97
C SER A 226 -4.54 9.11 19.18
N GLY A 227 -5.23 8.02 18.83
CA GLY A 227 -6.49 8.08 18.10
C GLY A 227 -6.68 6.87 17.20
N ASP A 228 -7.71 6.90 16.39
CA ASP A 228 -8.16 5.78 15.56
C ASP A 228 -7.13 5.31 14.50
N PHE A 229 -6.02 6.03 14.32
CA PHE A 229 -4.98 5.77 13.31
C PHE A 229 -3.60 5.47 13.88
N ALA A 230 -3.47 5.36 15.20
CA ALA A 230 -2.23 4.94 15.87
C ALA A 230 -1.68 3.61 15.31
N TRP A 231 -2.55 2.80 14.73
CA TRP A 231 -2.22 1.52 14.10
C TRP A 231 -1.32 1.65 12.86
N LEU A 232 -1.18 2.83 12.24
CA LEU A 232 -0.26 3.06 11.10
C LEU A 232 1.20 3.24 11.53
N ASN A 233 1.45 3.47 12.84
CA ASN A 233 2.81 3.69 13.30
C ASN A 233 3.65 2.42 13.16
N PRO A 234 4.82 2.51 12.54
CA PRO A 234 5.76 1.41 12.47
C PRO A 234 6.20 0.99 13.89
N THR A 235 6.14 -0.30 14.17
CA THR A 235 6.64 -0.90 15.42
C THR A 235 7.85 -1.80 15.17
N GLN A 236 7.96 -2.34 13.96
CA GLN A 236 9.13 -3.05 13.46
C GLN A 236 9.42 -2.59 12.04
N THR A 237 10.68 -2.49 11.69
CA THR A 237 11.12 -2.03 10.38
C THR A 237 12.19 -2.93 9.81
N ASN A 238 12.16 -3.08 8.50
CA ASN A 238 13.18 -3.71 7.71
C ASN A 238 13.31 -2.95 6.38
N TYR A 239 14.20 -3.39 5.52
CA TYR A 239 14.34 -2.85 4.17
C TYR A 239 14.46 -4.00 3.18
N ALA A 240 14.23 -3.72 1.92
CA ALA A 240 14.50 -4.65 0.85
C ALA A 240 15.02 -3.92 -0.38
N TYR A 241 15.80 -4.64 -1.16
CA TYR A 241 16.35 -4.20 -2.43
C TYR A 241 15.81 -5.10 -3.54
N ILE A 242 15.27 -4.52 -4.60
CA ILE A 242 14.96 -5.23 -5.85
C ILE A 242 16.04 -4.91 -6.88
N ASP A 243 16.56 -5.97 -7.50
CA ASP A 243 17.44 -5.85 -8.64
C ASP A 243 16.66 -5.90 -9.96
N ASP A 244 17.07 -5.07 -10.90
CA ASP A 244 16.63 -5.14 -12.28
C ASP A 244 17.81 -4.83 -13.22
N ALA A 245 17.78 -5.37 -14.42
CA ALA A 245 18.80 -5.10 -15.42
C ALA A 245 18.91 -3.61 -15.78
N ASN A 246 17.77 -2.89 -15.71
CA ASN A 246 17.70 -1.46 -15.83
C ASN A 246 17.63 -0.81 -14.43
N ILE A 247 18.61 -0.01 -14.08
CA ILE A 247 18.65 0.68 -12.76
C ILE A 247 17.40 1.53 -12.49
N ALA A 248 16.70 1.99 -13.52
CA ALA A 248 15.47 2.76 -13.35
C ALA A 248 14.31 1.93 -12.78
N ASP A 249 14.38 0.61 -12.93
CA ASP A 249 13.38 -0.34 -12.47
C ASP A 249 13.83 -1.06 -11.17
N ALA A 250 15.10 -0.86 -10.77
CA ALA A 250 15.62 -1.35 -9.49
C ALA A 250 15.14 -0.45 -8.34
N LEU A 251 14.74 -1.06 -7.21
CA LEU A 251 14.02 -0.39 -6.13
C LEU A 251 14.68 -0.60 -4.78
N LEU A 252 14.56 0.41 -3.92
CA LEU A 252 14.83 0.31 -2.48
C LEU A 252 13.50 0.54 -1.73
N GLY A 253 13.20 -0.32 -0.75
CA GLY A 253 11.99 -0.23 0.05
C GLY A 253 12.24 -0.27 1.54
N VAL A 254 11.37 0.42 2.27
CA VAL A 254 11.20 0.34 3.72
C VAL A 254 9.99 -0.55 3.99
N LEU A 255 10.20 -1.57 4.79
CA LEU A 255 9.21 -2.59 5.14
C LEU A 255 8.83 -2.40 6.61
N CYS A 256 7.55 -2.32 6.94
CA CYS A 256 7.10 -2.05 8.30
C CYS A 256 6.01 -3.01 8.75
N MET A 257 6.11 -3.43 10.02
CA MET A 257 5.00 -3.97 10.78
C MET A 257 4.43 -2.88 11.68
N THR A 258 3.16 -2.96 11.98
CA THR A 258 2.41 -2.02 12.82
C THR A 258 1.81 -2.76 14.02
N GLU A 259 1.35 -2.02 15.05
CA GLU A 259 0.66 -2.60 16.22
C GLU A 259 1.41 -3.76 16.91
N ASN A 260 2.73 -3.76 16.91
CA ASN A 260 3.57 -4.85 17.45
C ASN A 260 3.30 -6.23 16.83
N ARG A 261 2.79 -6.27 15.60
CA ARG A 261 2.60 -7.53 14.88
C ARG A 261 3.97 -8.16 14.57
N SER A 262 4.01 -9.49 14.60
CA SER A 262 5.22 -10.23 14.28
C SER A 262 5.51 -10.17 12.77
N SER A 263 6.78 -9.98 12.43
CA SER A 263 7.28 -10.15 11.05
C SER A 263 7.65 -11.60 10.74
N GLU A 264 7.32 -12.56 11.61
CA GLU A 264 7.55 -13.98 11.36
C GLU A 264 6.76 -14.44 10.14
N GLY A 265 7.46 -15.02 9.16
CA GLY A 265 6.89 -15.42 7.88
C GLY A 265 6.84 -14.32 6.82
N ALA A 266 7.11 -13.06 7.17
CA ALA A 266 7.28 -12.00 6.18
C ALA A 266 8.59 -12.17 5.41
N VAL A 267 8.54 -11.92 4.10
CA VAL A 267 9.72 -12.07 3.22
C VAL A 267 10.37 -10.69 3.03
N GLN A 268 11.70 -10.65 3.13
CA GLN A 268 12.47 -9.42 2.95
C GLN A 268 12.65 -9.11 1.45
N GLU A 269 11.54 -8.91 0.76
CA GLU A 269 11.48 -8.62 -0.67
C GLU A 269 10.37 -7.61 -0.97
N ILE A 270 10.54 -6.85 -2.05
CA ILE A 270 9.52 -5.99 -2.63
C ILE A 270 8.88 -6.77 -3.79
N ALA A 271 7.55 -6.88 -3.82
CA ALA A 271 6.87 -7.53 -4.92
C ALA A 271 6.89 -6.68 -6.20
N ALA A 272 6.86 -7.33 -7.34
CA ALA A 272 6.72 -6.65 -8.63
C ALA A 272 5.44 -5.79 -8.66
N GLY A 273 5.51 -4.62 -9.30
CA GLY A 273 4.37 -3.69 -9.35
C GLY A 273 4.19 -2.87 -8.07
N ALA A 274 5.18 -2.85 -7.17
CA ALA A 274 5.14 -2.04 -5.95
C ALA A 274 4.92 -0.54 -6.23
N ILE A 275 5.46 -0.02 -7.33
CA ILE A 275 5.21 1.36 -7.77
C ILE A 275 4.17 1.32 -8.89
N PRO A 276 2.98 1.92 -8.71
CA PRO A 276 2.00 2.06 -9.77
C PRO A 276 2.55 2.82 -10.98
N SER A 277 2.18 2.38 -12.19
CA SER A 277 2.67 2.99 -13.43
C SER A 277 2.40 4.50 -13.48
N GLY A 278 3.43 5.28 -13.80
CA GLY A 278 3.38 6.75 -13.84
C GLY A 278 3.71 7.45 -12.52
N SER A 279 3.98 6.69 -11.45
CA SER A 279 4.47 7.23 -10.17
C SER A 279 5.98 7.07 -10.02
N ARG A 280 6.62 7.97 -9.24
CA ARG A 280 8.05 7.88 -8.92
C ARG A 280 8.32 7.05 -7.67
N ALA A 281 7.38 7.04 -6.73
CA ALA A 281 7.48 6.27 -5.50
C ALA A 281 6.08 5.81 -5.09
N SER A 282 6.00 4.93 -4.12
CA SER A 282 4.72 4.47 -3.59
C SER A 282 4.77 4.20 -2.09
N PHE A 283 3.61 4.39 -1.47
CA PHE A 283 3.27 3.84 -0.17
C PHE A 283 2.21 2.76 -0.38
N ASN A 284 2.49 1.56 0.09
CA ASN A 284 1.63 0.41 -0.11
C ASN A 284 1.18 -0.14 1.24
N MET A 285 -0.07 -0.52 1.33
CA MET A 285 -0.68 -1.14 2.51
C MET A 285 -1.19 -2.53 2.14
N SER A 286 -0.95 -3.51 3.00
CA SER A 286 -1.46 -4.86 2.80
C SER A 286 -2.98 -4.90 2.72
N LEU A 287 -3.51 -5.86 1.96
CA LEU A 287 -4.96 -6.06 1.86
C LEU A 287 -5.58 -6.32 3.24
N GLU A 288 -4.90 -7.11 4.06
CA GLU A 288 -5.33 -7.41 5.43
C GLU A 288 -5.51 -6.13 6.26
N ARG A 289 -4.52 -5.20 6.22
CA ARG A 289 -4.60 -3.93 6.95
C ARG A 289 -5.69 -3.02 6.39
N PHE A 290 -5.81 -2.95 5.07
CA PHE A 290 -6.89 -2.20 4.42
C PHE A 290 -8.27 -2.71 4.85
N MET A 291 -8.49 -4.02 4.79
CA MET A 291 -9.78 -4.62 5.14
C MET A 291 -10.06 -4.50 6.64
N SER A 292 -9.07 -4.80 7.51
CA SER A 292 -9.27 -4.83 8.96
C SER A 292 -9.41 -3.44 9.59
N LYS A 293 -8.68 -2.45 9.07
CA LYS A 293 -8.55 -1.14 9.72
C LYS A 293 -9.35 -0.03 9.05
N MET A 294 -9.72 -0.21 7.79
CA MET A 294 -10.45 0.80 7.04
C MET A 294 -11.85 0.35 6.64
N VAL A 295 -11.97 -0.85 6.07
CA VAL A 295 -13.26 -1.32 5.57
C VAL A 295 -14.15 -1.81 6.72
N LEU A 296 -13.65 -2.74 7.54
CA LEU A 296 -14.43 -3.34 8.61
C LEU A 296 -15.01 -2.31 9.61
N PRO A 297 -14.26 -1.32 10.11
CA PRO A 297 -14.80 -0.32 11.03
C PRO A 297 -15.87 0.59 10.40
N SER A 298 -15.93 0.68 9.08
CA SER A 298 -16.89 1.53 8.36
C SER A 298 -18.29 0.92 8.26
N LEU A 299 -18.41 -0.41 8.38
CA LEU A 299 -19.68 -1.13 8.19
C LEU A 299 -20.72 -0.87 9.28
N PRO A 300 -20.40 -0.93 10.60
CA PRO A 300 -21.40 -0.75 11.66
C PRO A 300 -22.04 0.65 11.64
N GLY A 301 -21.30 1.65 11.20
CA GLY A 301 -21.82 3.02 11.09
C GLY A 301 -22.89 3.19 10.02
N GLU A 302 -22.94 2.30 9.04
CA GLU A 302 -23.93 2.33 7.96
C GLU A 302 -25.05 1.32 8.22
N PHE A 303 -24.70 0.11 8.62
CA PHE A 303 -25.67 -0.93 8.95
C PHE A 303 -26.05 -0.87 10.44
N THR A 304 -26.75 0.21 10.82
CA THR A 304 -27.04 0.56 12.23
C THR A 304 -27.92 -0.45 12.95
N HIS A 305 -28.69 -1.26 12.21
CA HIS A 305 -29.51 -2.34 12.77
C HIS A 305 -28.76 -3.67 12.91
N ALA A 306 -27.52 -3.76 12.39
CA ALA A 306 -26.71 -4.95 12.57
C ALA A 306 -26.24 -5.06 14.03
N PRO A 307 -26.43 -6.22 14.68
CA PRO A 307 -25.89 -6.44 16.01
C PRO A 307 -24.37 -6.21 16.07
N SER A 308 -23.87 -5.78 17.23
CA SER A 308 -22.42 -5.64 17.43
C SER A 308 -21.71 -6.96 17.15
N GLY A 309 -20.62 -6.90 16.35
CA GLY A 309 -19.86 -8.09 15.97
C GLY A 309 -20.47 -8.89 14.81
N THR A 310 -21.50 -8.37 14.14
CA THR A 310 -22.06 -9.01 12.94
C THR A 310 -21.01 -9.16 11.84
N PHE A 311 -20.18 -8.15 11.61
CA PHE A 311 -19.17 -8.18 10.54
C PHE A 311 -17.85 -8.71 11.09
N VAL A 312 -17.29 -9.71 10.42
CA VAL A 312 -16.00 -10.32 10.79
C VAL A 312 -15.11 -10.49 9.56
N LEU A 313 -13.81 -10.46 9.81
CA LEU A 313 -12.82 -10.83 8.80
C LEU A 313 -12.79 -12.35 8.63
N GLY A 314 -12.67 -12.78 7.41
CA GLY A 314 -12.54 -14.18 7.01
C GLY A 314 -11.59 -14.31 5.83
N ASN A 315 -11.37 -15.53 5.39
CA ASN A 315 -10.52 -15.84 4.25
C ASN A 315 -9.10 -15.22 4.39
N ASN A 316 -8.46 -15.44 5.56
CA ASN A 316 -7.16 -14.85 5.92
C ASN A 316 -7.18 -13.31 5.87
N ASP A 317 -8.22 -12.71 6.43
CA ASP A 317 -8.41 -11.26 6.56
C ASP A 317 -8.55 -10.48 5.23
N THR A 318 -8.86 -11.18 4.14
CA THR A 318 -9.06 -10.57 2.81
C THR A 318 -10.52 -10.37 2.43
N GLN A 319 -11.44 -10.86 3.26
CA GLN A 319 -12.88 -10.76 3.08
C GLN A 319 -13.55 -10.37 4.38
N ILE A 320 -14.57 -9.53 4.31
CA ILE A 320 -15.50 -9.29 5.41
C ILE A 320 -16.80 -10.02 5.11
N ALA A 321 -17.36 -10.70 6.12
CA ALA A 321 -18.63 -11.38 6.00
C ALA A 321 -19.52 -11.07 7.22
N ALA A 322 -20.84 -11.04 7.00
CA ALA A 322 -21.80 -11.04 8.10
C ALA A 322 -21.98 -12.45 8.65
N THR A 323 -21.89 -12.58 9.98
CA THR A 323 -22.08 -13.85 10.70
C THR A 323 -23.54 -14.13 11.07
N SER A 324 -24.37 -13.10 10.98
CA SER A 324 -25.81 -13.16 11.27
C SER A 324 -26.58 -12.23 10.34
N SER A 325 -27.85 -12.50 10.13
CA SER A 325 -28.76 -11.60 9.43
C SER A 325 -28.97 -10.31 10.24
N PHE A 326 -29.28 -9.23 9.51
CA PHE A 326 -29.60 -7.95 10.09
C PHE A 326 -30.59 -7.18 9.21
N ASP A 327 -31.37 -6.31 9.82
CA ASP A 327 -32.37 -5.52 9.10
C ASP A 327 -31.74 -4.27 8.47
N LEU A 328 -32.31 -3.82 7.36
CA LEU A 328 -32.09 -2.50 6.78
C LEU A 328 -33.18 -1.53 7.21
N ASP A 329 -32.97 -0.25 6.94
CA ASP A 329 -34.02 0.73 7.09
C ASP A 329 -35.27 0.35 6.30
N ALA A 330 -36.44 0.53 6.90
CA ALA A 330 -37.70 0.19 6.27
C ALA A 330 -37.93 1.01 5.00
N VAL A 331 -38.33 0.36 3.94
CA VAL A 331 -38.75 1.01 2.69
C VAL A 331 -40.25 1.22 2.69
N LYS A 332 -40.69 2.41 2.32
CA LYS A 332 -42.12 2.76 2.28
C LYS A 332 -42.67 2.66 0.85
N VAL A 333 -43.65 1.80 0.66
CA VAL A 333 -44.38 1.69 -0.61
C VAL A 333 -45.87 1.90 -0.33
N GLY A 334 -46.43 2.92 -0.93
CA GLY A 334 -47.76 3.37 -0.60
C GLY A 334 -47.91 3.82 0.85
N ALA A 335 -48.82 3.19 1.59
CA ALA A 335 -49.02 3.47 3.02
C ALA A 335 -48.33 2.49 3.96
N VAL A 336 -47.60 1.49 3.42
CA VAL A 336 -47.00 0.38 4.18
C VAL A 336 -45.48 0.54 4.23
N ASN A 337 -44.89 0.23 5.38
CA ASN A 337 -43.45 0.11 5.55
C ASN A 337 -43.06 -1.38 5.50
N TYR A 338 -42.03 -1.70 4.74
CA TYR A 338 -41.48 -3.04 4.59
C TYR A 338 -40.05 -3.03 5.11
N THR A 339 -39.70 -3.96 6.00
CA THR A 339 -38.36 -4.06 6.57
C THR A 339 -37.59 -5.17 5.84
N PRO A 340 -36.59 -4.82 5.00
CA PRO A 340 -35.72 -5.81 4.38
C PRO A 340 -34.74 -6.37 5.40
N THR A 341 -34.45 -7.67 5.33
CA THR A 341 -33.46 -8.35 6.15
C THR A 341 -32.33 -8.86 5.25
N VAL A 342 -31.11 -8.40 5.47
CA VAL A 342 -29.91 -8.96 4.83
C VAL A 342 -29.59 -10.28 5.51
N THR A 343 -29.64 -11.36 4.74
CA THR A 343 -29.39 -12.71 5.24
C THR A 343 -27.98 -13.21 4.91
N SER A 344 -27.33 -12.60 3.95
CA SER A 344 -25.90 -12.81 3.64
C SER A 344 -25.30 -11.52 3.14
N TYR A 345 -24.12 -11.19 3.64
CA TYR A 345 -23.34 -10.04 3.20
C TYR A 345 -21.86 -10.41 3.15
N THR A 346 -21.20 -10.03 2.05
CA THR A 346 -19.74 -10.12 1.95
C THR A 346 -19.18 -8.88 1.26
N MET A 347 -17.97 -8.49 1.65
CA MET A 347 -17.19 -7.46 0.97
C MET A 347 -15.76 -7.97 0.76
N THR A 348 -15.26 -7.90 -0.47
CA THR A 348 -13.99 -8.50 -0.88
C THR A 348 -13.29 -7.58 -1.86
N VAL A 349 -11.96 -7.48 -1.79
CA VAL A 349 -11.16 -6.88 -2.86
C VAL A 349 -10.78 -7.97 -3.86
N ASN A 350 -11.23 -7.80 -5.09
CA ASN A 350 -10.92 -8.69 -6.20
C ASN A 350 -10.17 -7.90 -7.28
N GLY A 351 -8.84 -8.10 -7.33
CA GLY A 351 -7.98 -7.30 -8.19
C GLY A 351 -7.98 -5.82 -7.78
N SER A 352 -8.50 -4.98 -8.66
CA SER A 352 -8.67 -3.53 -8.43
C SER A 352 -10.08 -3.15 -7.98
N THR A 353 -10.94 -4.12 -7.73
CA THR A 353 -12.35 -3.91 -7.46
C THR A 353 -12.68 -4.25 -6.02
N LEU A 354 -13.37 -3.36 -5.33
CA LEU A 354 -14.08 -3.65 -4.09
C LEU A 354 -15.48 -4.14 -4.46
N GLU A 355 -15.74 -5.42 -4.21
CA GLU A 355 -17.01 -6.09 -4.49
C GLU A 355 -17.80 -6.23 -3.18
N SER A 356 -19.06 -5.78 -3.20
CA SER A 356 -20.00 -5.98 -2.09
C SER A 356 -21.18 -6.83 -2.58
N TYR A 357 -21.37 -7.97 -1.96
CA TYR A 357 -22.51 -8.85 -2.24
C TYR A 357 -23.48 -8.84 -1.09
N SER A 358 -24.78 -8.73 -1.40
CA SER A 358 -25.89 -8.79 -0.43
C SER A 358 -26.99 -9.73 -0.94
N TYR A 359 -27.46 -10.59 -0.04
CA TYR A 359 -28.68 -11.38 -0.26
C TYR A 359 -29.74 -10.94 0.75
N ILE A 360 -30.89 -10.48 0.24
CA ILE A 360 -31.92 -9.79 1.03
C ILE A 360 -33.24 -10.53 0.89
N HIS A 361 -33.92 -10.71 2.00
CA HIS A 361 -35.29 -11.19 2.11
C HIS A 361 -36.18 -10.07 2.64
N THR A 362 -37.37 -9.91 2.05
CA THR A 362 -38.38 -8.92 2.49
C THR A 362 -39.75 -9.56 2.51
N PRO A 363 -40.36 -9.75 3.69
CA PRO A 363 -41.73 -10.23 3.79
C PRO A 363 -42.68 -9.12 3.30
N ILE A 364 -43.55 -9.45 2.34
CA ILE A 364 -44.51 -8.52 1.72
C ILE A 364 -45.89 -8.62 2.39
N SER A 365 -46.39 -9.83 2.48
CA SER A 365 -47.63 -10.17 3.14
C SER A 365 -47.66 -11.65 3.48
N PRO A 366 -48.57 -12.14 4.32
CA PRO A 366 -48.66 -13.57 4.59
C PRO A 366 -48.68 -14.38 3.29
N GLY A 367 -47.63 -15.24 3.12
CA GLY A 367 -47.45 -16.09 1.94
C GLY A 367 -46.86 -15.41 0.69
N ILE A 368 -46.37 -14.19 0.78
CA ILE A 368 -45.62 -13.52 -0.28
C ILE A 368 -44.34 -12.95 0.29
N ASP A 369 -43.20 -13.39 -0.24
CA ASP A 369 -41.87 -12.96 0.14
C ASP A 369 -41.10 -12.51 -1.09
N ALA A 370 -40.38 -11.39 -0.97
CA ALA A 370 -39.49 -10.87 -2.01
C ALA A 370 -38.03 -11.13 -1.66
N TYR A 371 -37.22 -11.35 -2.67
CA TYR A 371 -35.80 -11.63 -2.56
C TYR A 371 -35.00 -10.83 -3.57
N CYS A 372 -33.83 -10.36 -3.13
CA CYS A 372 -32.88 -9.66 -3.99
C CYS A 372 -31.46 -10.19 -3.74
N GLU A 373 -30.72 -10.48 -4.81
CA GLU A 373 -29.26 -10.55 -4.78
C GLU A 373 -28.72 -9.30 -5.45
N VAL A 374 -27.80 -8.60 -4.80
CA VAL A 374 -27.16 -7.39 -5.33
C VAL A 374 -25.67 -7.51 -5.17
N THR A 375 -24.92 -7.37 -6.27
CA THR A 375 -23.47 -7.25 -6.25
C THR A 375 -23.09 -5.86 -6.78
N TYR A 376 -22.44 -5.07 -5.93
CA TYR A 376 -21.95 -3.74 -6.24
C TYR A 376 -20.45 -3.75 -6.48
N TYR A 377 -19.97 -3.01 -7.49
CA TYR A 377 -18.57 -3.00 -7.91
C TYR A 377 -18.03 -1.58 -7.91
N SER A 378 -16.99 -1.34 -7.15
CA SER A 378 -16.36 -0.03 -7.06
C SER A 378 -14.83 -0.11 -7.04
N THR A 379 -14.19 0.99 -7.40
CA THR A 379 -12.75 1.19 -7.25
C THR A 379 -12.47 2.60 -6.76
N MET A 380 -11.27 2.82 -6.25
CA MET A 380 -10.83 4.15 -5.84
C MET A 380 -10.12 4.87 -6.98
N ALA A 381 -10.28 6.18 -7.03
CA ALA A 381 -9.59 7.06 -7.95
C ALA A 381 -9.25 8.40 -7.30
N LEU A 382 -8.27 9.08 -7.89
CA LEU A 382 -7.93 10.45 -7.55
C LEU A 382 -8.80 11.39 -8.41
N ALA A 383 -9.42 12.37 -7.79
CA ALA A 383 -10.18 13.42 -8.47
C ALA A 383 -9.53 14.78 -8.19
N THR A 384 -9.50 15.66 -9.19
CA THR A 384 -9.09 17.05 -9.03
C THR A 384 -10.32 17.92 -8.90
N LYS A 385 -10.40 18.67 -7.80
CA LYS A 385 -11.49 19.64 -7.58
C LYS A 385 -11.36 20.88 -8.46
N ALA A 386 -12.40 21.68 -8.52
CA ALA A 386 -12.42 22.91 -9.33
C ALA A 386 -11.38 23.96 -8.87
N ASP A 387 -10.95 23.91 -7.61
CA ASP A 387 -9.90 24.76 -7.05
C ASP A 387 -8.47 24.22 -7.30
N GLY A 388 -8.35 23.10 -8.02
CA GLY A 388 -7.07 22.43 -8.31
C GLY A 388 -6.60 21.48 -7.23
N SER A 389 -7.24 21.42 -6.07
CA SER A 389 -6.91 20.48 -5.01
C SER A 389 -7.34 19.05 -5.37
N GLN A 390 -6.61 18.05 -4.84
CA GLN A 390 -6.90 16.65 -5.08
C GLN A 390 -7.83 16.09 -4.00
N SER A 391 -8.69 15.16 -4.39
CA SER A 391 -9.53 14.39 -3.48
C SER A 391 -9.59 12.92 -3.91
N LEU A 392 -9.80 12.03 -2.95
CA LEU A 392 -10.18 10.64 -3.28
C LEU A 392 -11.65 10.59 -3.66
N THR A 393 -11.96 9.72 -4.58
CA THR A 393 -13.35 9.43 -4.96
C THR A 393 -13.49 7.94 -5.22
N TRP A 394 -14.73 7.47 -5.13
CA TRP A 394 -15.11 6.16 -5.61
C TRP A 394 -15.66 6.25 -7.01
N VAL A 395 -15.34 5.25 -7.80
CA VAL A 395 -15.89 5.08 -9.13
C VAL A 395 -16.65 3.76 -9.16
N GLN A 396 -17.92 3.82 -9.45
CA GLN A 396 -18.70 2.64 -9.78
C GLN A 396 -18.20 2.10 -11.13
N LEU A 397 -17.71 0.86 -11.15
CA LEU A 397 -17.11 0.27 -12.36
C LEU A 397 -18.14 -0.17 -13.38
N LYS A 398 -19.29 -0.65 -12.93
CA LYS A 398 -20.44 -1.07 -13.74
C LYS A 398 -21.71 -0.97 -12.92
N SER A 399 -22.86 -1.03 -13.58
CA SER A 399 -24.14 -1.18 -12.88
C SER A 399 -24.10 -2.42 -11.99
N PRO A 400 -24.74 -2.38 -10.80
CA PRO A 400 -24.84 -3.55 -9.94
C PRO A 400 -25.43 -4.75 -10.69
N ASP A 401 -24.91 -5.92 -10.39
CA ASP A 401 -25.55 -7.16 -10.84
C ASP A 401 -26.70 -7.46 -9.87
N GLU A 402 -27.92 -7.51 -10.41
CA GLU A 402 -29.13 -7.70 -9.65
C GLU A 402 -29.85 -8.97 -10.09
N LYS A 403 -30.25 -9.79 -9.12
CA LYS A 403 -31.19 -10.87 -9.34
C LYS A 403 -32.34 -10.70 -8.36
N THR A 404 -33.54 -10.63 -8.88
CA THR A 404 -34.73 -10.39 -8.09
C THR A 404 -35.81 -11.40 -8.40
N TRP A 405 -36.50 -11.84 -7.38
CA TRP A 405 -37.64 -12.73 -7.49
C TRP A 405 -38.55 -12.60 -6.27
N TYR A 406 -39.72 -13.15 -6.36
CA TYR A 406 -40.60 -13.33 -5.22
C TYR A 406 -41.23 -14.73 -5.22
N THR A 407 -41.67 -15.15 -4.07
CA THR A 407 -42.33 -16.43 -3.85
C THR A 407 -43.76 -16.21 -3.40
N VAL A 408 -44.63 -17.12 -3.78
CA VAL A 408 -46.05 -17.09 -3.46
C VAL A 408 -46.50 -18.45 -2.97
N ALA A 409 -47.05 -18.47 -1.77
CA ALA A 409 -47.64 -19.71 -1.25
C ALA A 409 -48.85 -20.15 -2.10
N SER A 410 -49.00 -21.47 -2.27
CA SER A 410 -50.06 -22.03 -3.15
C SER A 410 -51.50 -21.64 -2.80
N TRP A 411 -51.75 -21.16 -1.60
CA TRP A 411 -53.06 -20.73 -1.14
C TRP A 411 -53.33 -19.20 -1.43
N VAL A 412 -52.32 -18.51 -1.91
CA VAL A 412 -52.44 -17.07 -2.23
C VAL A 412 -52.74 -16.87 -3.70
N THR A 413 -53.75 -16.07 -4.01
CA THR A 413 -54.05 -15.61 -5.37
C THR A 413 -53.41 -14.25 -5.60
N ILE A 414 -52.48 -14.17 -6.54
CA ILE A 414 -51.85 -12.89 -6.94
C ILE A 414 -52.80 -12.15 -7.88
N THR A 415 -53.08 -10.86 -7.54
CA THR A 415 -53.69 -9.91 -8.44
C THR A 415 -52.59 -9.00 -9.04
N GLU A 416 -52.87 -8.35 -10.16
CA GLU A 416 -51.98 -7.36 -10.78
C GLU A 416 -51.52 -6.29 -9.78
N ALA A 417 -52.46 -5.73 -8.99
CA ALA A 417 -52.15 -4.74 -7.96
C ALA A 417 -51.19 -5.26 -6.87
N VAL A 418 -51.26 -6.54 -6.51
CA VAL A 418 -50.31 -7.14 -5.55
C VAL A 418 -48.97 -7.33 -6.21
N ALA A 419 -48.91 -7.77 -7.46
CA ALA A 419 -47.66 -7.88 -8.20
C ALA A 419 -46.95 -6.53 -8.33
N ASP A 420 -47.67 -5.45 -8.64
CA ASP A 420 -47.12 -4.10 -8.73
C ASP A 420 -46.51 -3.62 -7.37
N ILE A 421 -47.18 -3.93 -6.25
CA ILE A 421 -46.63 -3.64 -4.93
C ILE A 421 -45.34 -4.41 -4.69
N VAL A 422 -45.31 -5.70 -5.02
CA VAL A 422 -44.10 -6.53 -4.86
C VAL A 422 -42.93 -5.95 -5.67
N LEU A 423 -43.18 -5.59 -6.94
CA LEU A 423 -42.16 -4.99 -7.80
C LEU A 423 -41.66 -3.66 -7.27
N ALA A 424 -42.57 -2.81 -6.78
CA ALA A 424 -42.22 -1.53 -6.18
C ALA A 424 -41.36 -1.70 -4.90
N VAL A 425 -41.68 -2.69 -4.06
CA VAL A 425 -40.87 -3.01 -2.87
C VAL A 425 -39.48 -3.53 -3.28
N ILE A 426 -39.39 -4.44 -4.24
CA ILE A 426 -38.11 -4.94 -4.74
C ILE A 426 -37.25 -3.78 -5.24
N GLY A 427 -37.77 -2.89 -6.06
CA GLY A 427 -37.04 -1.73 -6.58
C GLY A 427 -36.57 -0.79 -5.46
N ALA A 428 -37.38 -0.54 -4.46
CA ALA A 428 -37.03 0.29 -3.31
C ALA A 428 -35.92 -0.38 -2.43
N VAL A 429 -35.99 -1.69 -2.24
CA VAL A 429 -34.99 -2.46 -1.49
C VAL A 429 -33.65 -2.45 -2.20
N VAL A 430 -33.61 -2.72 -3.50
CA VAL A 430 -32.37 -2.66 -4.30
C VAL A 430 -31.73 -1.29 -4.20
N SER A 431 -32.51 -0.22 -4.39
CA SER A 431 -32.02 1.16 -4.25
C SER A 431 -31.47 1.46 -2.85
N ASN A 432 -32.12 0.97 -1.79
CA ASN A 432 -31.66 1.16 -0.41
C ASN A 432 -30.30 0.46 -0.17
N VAL A 433 -30.15 -0.78 -0.63
CA VAL A 433 -28.90 -1.56 -0.50
C VAL A 433 -27.75 -0.90 -1.26
N VAL A 434 -27.97 -0.51 -2.52
CA VAL A 434 -26.95 0.18 -3.32
C VAL A 434 -26.49 1.45 -2.61
N SER A 435 -27.44 2.27 -2.15
CA SER A 435 -27.12 3.50 -1.42
C SER A 435 -26.39 3.25 -0.10
N ALA A 436 -26.71 2.16 0.62
CA ALA A 436 -26.00 1.79 1.85
C ALA A 436 -24.55 1.41 1.54
N VAL A 437 -24.29 0.61 0.50
CA VAL A 437 -22.94 0.23 0.08
C VAL A 437 -22.15 1.46 -0.39
N GLU A 438 -22.76 2.37 -1.15
CA GLU A 438 -22.12 3.65 -1.55
C GLU A 438 -21.67 4.46 -0.33
N ARG A 439 -22.48 4.53 0.72
CA ARG A 439 -22.12 5.24 1.96
C ARG A 439 -21.01 4.52 2.73
N VAL A 440 -20.98 3.17 2.79
CA VAL A 440 -19.86 2.41 3.35
C VAL A 440 -18.56 2.79 2.63
N VAL A 441 -18.61 2.79 1.32
CA VAL A 441 -17.49 3.12 0.45
C VAL A 441 -16.97 4.54 0.71
N VAL A 442 -17.86 5.52 0.88
CA VAL A 442 -17.48 6.90 1.26
C VAL A 442 -16.84 6.94 2.64
N ARG A 443 -17.33 6.17 3.62
CA ARG A 443 -16.73 6.09 4.95
C ARG A 443 -15.31 5.50 4.90
N VAL A 444 -15.07 4.49 4.07
CA VAL A 444 -13.71 3.95 3.82
C VAL A 444 -12.79 5.01 3.26
N LEU A 445 -13.27 5.85 2.32
CA LEU A 445 -12.49 6.98 1.82
C LEU A 445 -12.15 7.99 2.91
N ILE A 446 -13.11 8.32 3.76
CA ILE A 446 -12.89 9.24 4.87
C ILE A 446 -11.87 8.64 5.84
N ALA A 447 -11.96 7.36 6.17
CA ALA A 447 -10.98 6.66 6.99
C ALA A 447 -9.58 6.70 6.37
N LEU A 448 -9.46 6.47 5.04
CA LEU A 448 -8.21 6.61 4.31
C LEU A 448 -7.63 8.02 4.39
N LEU A 449 -8.47 9.00 4.16
CA LEU A 449 -8.10 10.41 4.19
C LEU A 449 -7.56 10.79 5.56
N VAL A 450 -8.19 10.33 6.62
CA VAL A 450 -7.82 10.67 7.99
C VAL A 450 -6.66 9.84 8.50
N GLY A 451 -6.57 8.57 8.12
CA GLY A 451 -5.38 7.73 8.40
C GLY A 451 -4.10 8.32 7.84
N GLY A 452 -4.22 9.12 6.76
CA GLY A 452 -3.12 9.87 6.19
C GLY A 452 -2.75 11.18 6.92
N VAL A 453 -3.56 11.67 7.87
CA VAL A 453 -3.49 13.09 8.31
C VAL A 453 -3.06 13.29 9.73
N ILE A 454 -2.64 12.31 10.43
CA ILE A 454 -2.37 12.42 11.88
C ILE A 454 -1.65 13.71 12.36
N SER A 455 -1.19 14.59 11.50
CA SER A 455 -0.41 15.72 11.98
C SER A 455 -0.70 17.11 11.42
N ALA A 456 -1.60 17.28 10.46
CA ALA A 456 -1.69 18.58 9.79
C ALA A 456 -2.88 19.48 10.15
N VAL A 457 -4.01 18.93 10.64
CA VAL A 457 -5.22 19.75 10.84
C VAL A 457 -6.05 19.31 12.06
N ALA A 458 -5.71 19.78 13.24
CA ALA A 458 -6.45 19.52 14.49
C ALA A 458 -7.97 19.78 14.37
N ALA A 459 -8.39 20.78 13.60
CA ALA A 459 -9.80 21.14 13.42
C ALA A 459 -10.59 20.11 12.58
N VAL A 460 -9.93 19.37 11.70
CA VAL A 460 -10.56 18.29 10.92
C VAL A 460 -10.63 17.01 11.74
N LEU A 461 -9.61 16.75 12.57
CA LEU A 461 -9.53 15.56 13.43
C LEU A 461 -10.67 15.49 14.47
N GLU A 462 -11.11 16.63 15.00
CA GLU A 462 -12.25 16.67 15.94
C GLU A 462 -13.59 16.25 15.33
N GLN A 463 -13.74 16.38 14.01
CA GLN A 463 -14.99 16.05 13.30
C GLN A 463 -15.03 14.63 12.76
N VAL A 464 -13.88 13.97 12.62
CA VAL A 464 -13.74 12.65 11.99
C VAL A 464 -14.45 11.52 12.76
N PRO A 465 -14.37 11.41 14.08
CA PRO A 465 -15.15 10.42 14.82
C PRO A 465 -16.65 10.56 14.56
N ASN A 466 -17.12 11.81 14.39
CA ASN A 466 -18.50 12.09 14.04
C ASN A 466 -18.84 11.68 12.59
N TRP A 467 -17.90 11.76 11.67
CA TRP A 467 -18.09 11.33 10.27
C TRP A 467 -18.08 9.81 10.13
N ILE A 468 -17.23 9.11 10.89
CA ILE A 468 -17.22 7.65 10.92
C ILE A 468 -18.49 7.11 11.58
N ALA A 469 -18.96 7.75 12.65
CA ALA A 469 -20.12 7.31 13.43
C ALA A 469 -21.47 7.92 13.02
N GLY A 470 -21.48 9.05 12.27
CA GLY A 470 -22.67 9.86 11.97
C GLY A 470 -22.88 10.19 10.49
N SER A 471 -23.49 11.35 10.22
CA SER A 471 -23.73 11.83 8.85
C SER A 471 -22.43 12.12 8.12
N VAL A 472 -22.26 11.55 6.93
CA VAL A 472 -21.12 11.86 6.04
C VAL A 472 -21.30 13.29 5.51
N PRO A 473 -20.28 14.18 5.59
CA PRO A 473 -20.39 15.53 5.07
C PRO A 473 -20.51 15.53 3.53
N ASP A 474 -21.23 16.52 2.99
CA ASP A 474 -21.41 16.70 1.54
C ASP A 474 -20.10 17.00 0.79
N ALA A 475 -19.02 17.30 1.50
CA ALA A 475 -17.72 17.60 0.92
C ALA A 475 -16.60 16.81 1.62
N ILE A 476 -15.90 15.95 0.87
CA ILE A 476 -14.69 15.26 1.33
C ILE A 476 -13.55 16.27 1.37
N PRO A 477 -12.74 16.34 2.46
CA PRO A 477 -11.59 17.24 2.56
C PRO A 477 -10.55 17.03 1.45
N SER A 478 -9.70 18.04 1.20
CA SER A 478 -8.60 17.93 0.25
C SER A 478 -7.54 16.95 0.74
N ILE A 479 -6.99 16.17 -0.18
CA ILE A 479 -5.96 15.15 0.10
C ILE A 479 -4.60 15.75 0.37
N ASP A 480 -4.25 16.89 -0.22
CA ASP A 480 -2.87 17.40 -0.22
C ASP A 480 -2.28 17.56 1.19
N ALA A 481 -3.12 17.95 2.17
CA ALA A 481 -2.71 18.00 3.57
C ALA A 481 -2.70 16.63 4.27
N LEU A 482 -3.41 15.65 3.71
CA LEU A 482 -3.73 14.38 4.33
C LEU A 482 -2.63 13.35 4.10
N VAL A 483 -2.02 13.37 2.92
CA VAL A 483 -1.00 12.41 2.51
C VAL A 483 0.33 12.71 3.14
N ASN A 484 0.65 13.98 3.30
CA ASN A 484 1.87 14.41 3.98
C ASN A 484 1.94 13.90 5.43
N GLY A 485 0.79 13.64 6.06
CA GLY A 485 0.70 13.00 7.36
C GLY A 485 0.98 11.50 7.37
N ALA A 486 0.45 10.72 6.40
CA ALA A 486 0.65 9.26 6.35
C ALA A 486 2.09 8.85 6.06
N THR A 487 2.82 9.67 5.31
CA THR A 487 4.21 9.40 4.94
C THR A 487 5.21 9.98 5.94
N LYS A 488 4.80 10.83 6.88
CA LYS A 488 5.69 11.43 7.89
C LYS A 488 6.50 10.44 8.73
N PRO A 489 5.98 9.26 9.13
CA PRO A 489 6.78 8.29 9.84
C PRO A 489 7.95 7.73 9.01
N GLN A 490 7.90 7.87 7.69
CA GLN A 490 8.86 7.28 6.76
C GLN A 490 9.31 8.37 5.78
N ALA A 491 10.55 8.78 5.88
CA ALA A 491 11.12 9.81 5.02
C ALA A 491 12.35 9.27 4.28
N TRP A 492 12.38 9.45 2.96
CA TRP A 492 13.59 9.29 2.17
C TRP A 492 14.50 10.50 2.39
N ALA A 493 15.82 10.28 2.30
CA ALA A 493 16.77 11.39 2.35
C ALA A 493 16.41 12.46 1.32
N ASP A 494 16.26 13.71 1.74
CA ASP A 494 15.85 14.87 0.95
C ASP A 494 14.39 14.90 0.48
N SER A 495 13.55 13.91 0.80
CA SER A 495 12.11 14.07 0.57
C SER A 495 11.54 15.13 1.52
N LYS A 496 10.64 15.95 1.02
CA LYS A 496 9.91 16.93 1.84
C LYS A 496 8.49 16.48 2.05
N ASP A 497 7.73 16.45 0.98
CA ASP A 497 6.32 16.08 0.98
C ASP A 497 6.04 15.05 -0.10
N PHE A 498 5.28 14.02 0.24
CA PHE A 498 4.85 13.03 -0.73
C PHE A 498 3.59 13.52 -1.44
N LYS A 499 3.71 13.87 -2.72
CA LYS A 499 2.55 14.27 -3.52
C LYS A 499 1.94 13.06 -4.19
N ILE A 500 0.70 12.69 -3.81
CA ILE A 500 -0.01 11.59 -4.46
C ILE A 500 -0.33 11.96 -5.91
N GLY A 501 0.00 11.07 -6.83
CA GLY A 501 -0.37 11.12 -8.24
C GLY A 501 -1.52 10.17 -8.57
N GLN A 502 -1.65 9.06 -7.82
CA GLN A 502 -2.70 8.08 -8.04
C GLN A 502 -2.94 7.19 -6.81
N VAL A 503 -4.12 6.61 -6.78
CA VAL A 503 -4.54 5.63 -5.77
C VAL A 503 -5.07 4.41 -6.51
N VAL A 504 -4.59 3.23 -6.14
CA VAL A 504 -4.93 1.98 -6.81
C VAL A 504 -5.25 0.91 -5.77
N LEU A 505 -6.34 0.19 -5.96
CA LEU A 505 -6.53 -1.13 -5.36
C LEU A 505 -5.91 -2.17 -6.29
N ASN A 506 -4.99 -2.98 -5.78
CA ASN A 506 -4.33 -4.02 -6.57
C ASN A 506 -3.81 -5.12 -5.63
N GLY A 507 -4.69 -5.94 -5.06
CA GLY A 507 -4.32 -6.91 -4.03
C GLY A 507 -3.92 -6.28 -2.68
N GLY A 508 -4.03 -4.98 -2.56
CA GLY A 508 -3.78 -4.10 -1.43
C GLY A 508 -4.05 -2.67 -1.85
N LEU A 509 -3.83 -1.72 -0.95
CA LEU A 509 -3.93 -0.30 -1.27
C LEU A 509 -2.57 0.25 -1.66
N GLN A 510 -2.46 0.85 -2.84
CA GLN A 510 -1.24 1.50 -3.33
C GLN A 510 -1.48 3.01 -3.52
N LEU A 511 -0.68 3.83 -2.88
CA LEU A 511 -0.63 5.27 -3.07
C LEU A 511 0.64 5.59 -3.86
N GLY A 512 0.49 5.88 -5.15
CA GLY A 512 1.59 6.26 -6.02
C GLY A 512 1.78 7.77 -6.06
N GLY A 513 3.03 8.25 -6.07
CA GLY A 513 3.27 9.68 -6.06
C GLY A 513 4.73 10.09 -6.27
N ASP A 514 5.02 11.35 -5.94
CA ASP A 514 6.36 11.93 -6.02
C ASP A 514 6.81 12.43 -4.63
N PRO A 515 7.86 11.84 -4.04
CA PRO A 515 8.38 12.24 -2.73
C PRO A 515 9.27 13.50 -2.79
N PHE A 516 9.57 14.04 -3.99
CA PHE A 516 10.47 15.16 -4.20
C PHE A 516 9.78 16.40 -4.80
N SER A 517 8.46 16.37 -4.95
CA SER A 517 7.67 17.48 -5.49
C SER A 517 7.45 18.55 -4.42
N GLY A 518 8.47 19.26 -4.02
CA GLY A 518 8.40 20.38 -3.09
C GLY A 518 9.10 21.62 -3.63
#